data_178664a49f3302d4a85e04ce23bdde14
#
_entry.id   178664a49f3302d4a85e04ce23bdde14
#
_cell.length_a   1.000
_cell.length_b   1.000
_cell.length_c   1.000
_cell.angle_alpha   90.00
_cell.angle_beta   90.00
_cell.angle_gamma   90.00
#
_symmetry.space_group_name_H-M   'P 1'
#
loop_
_entity.id
_entity.type
_entity.pdbx_description
1 polymer ?
#
loop_
_entity_poly.entity_id
_entity_poly.type
_entity_poly.pdbx_seq_one_letter_code
_entity_poly.pdbx_strand_id
1 'polypeptide(L)'
;MKIIVTGCKGQLGTEIIKQLREGRSEIGPIPEKLMNATVIPVDLPELDISNYKMVDDFIRRQRPDVIINCAAYTNVDGCEVNHDAAFKANALGPRNLAQAAEKTGARLVHVS
;
A
#
# COMPACT_ATOMS: atom_id res chain seq x y z
N MET A 1 4.69 6.93 14.47
CA MET A 1 4.18 5.83 13.65
C MET A 1 4.56 6.03 12.20
N LYS A 2 5.01 4.99 11.55
CA LYS A 2 5.38 5.02 10.13
C LYS A 2 4.36 4.20 9.34
N ILE A 3 3.76 4.80 8.31
CA ILE A 3 2.73 4.18 7.48
C ILE A 3 3.20 4.17 6.03
N ILE A 4 3.23 2.99 5.43
CA ILE A 4 3.48 2.86 4.00
C ILE A 4 2.13 2.73 3.29
N VAL A 5 1.91 3.53 2.24
CA VAL A 5 0.72 3.45 1.40
C VAL A 5 1.17 3.06 0.00
N THR A 6 0.82 1.85 -0.43
CA THR A 6 1.10 1.39 -1.79
C THR A 6 -0.02 1.87 -2.72
N GLY A 7 0.30 2.00 -4.02
CA GLY A 7 -0.66 2.48 -4.98
C GLY A 7 -0.97 3.96 -4.84
N CYS A 8 0.03 4.75 -4.44
CA CYS A 8 -0.16 6.16 -4.11
C CYS A 8 -0.62 7.03 -5.29
N LYS A 9 -0.37 6.57 -6.52
CA LYS A 9 -0.79 7.31 -7.72
C LYS A 9 -2.24 7.02 -8.12
N GLY A 10 -2.85 6.00 -7.54
CA GLY A 10 -4.25 5.69 -7.79
C GLY A 10 -5.18 6.62 -7.04
N GLN A 11 -6.44 6.66 -7.44
CA GLN A 11 -7.44 7.54 -6.83
C GLN A 11 -7.60 7.27 -5.34
N LEU A 12 -7.71 6.01 -4.95
CA LEU A 12 -7.90 5.62 -3.56
C LEU A 12 -6.66 5.92 -2.71
N GLY A 13 -5.47 5.56 -3.23
CA GLY A 13 -4.22 5.82 -2.52
C GLY A 13 -4.00 7.32 -2.29
N THR A 14 -4.25 8.13 -3.31
CA THR A 14 -4.13 9.58 -3.22
C THR A 14 -5.05 10.15 -2.15
N GLU A 15 -6.30 9.69 -2.11
CA GLU A 15 -7.27 10.17 -1.13
C GLU A 15 -6.91 9.78 0.29
N ILE A 16 -6.43 8.54 0.49
CA ILE A 16 -6.01 8.07 1.81
C ILE A 16 -4.82 8.90 2.32
N ILE A 17 -3.84 9.14 1.46
CA ILE A 17 -2.68 9.96 1.83
C ILE A 17 -3.11 11.37 2.22
N LYS A 18 -4.02 11.95 1.45
CA LYS A 18 -4.55 13.28 1.74
C LYS A 18 -5.22 13.32 3.11
N GLN A 19 -6.09 12.36 3.41
CA GLN A 19 -6.76 12.29 4.70
C GLN A 19 -5.80 12.13 5.85
N LEU A 20 -4.78 11.28 5.70
CA LEU A 20 -3.76 11.08 6.73
C LEU A 20 -2.96 12.35 6.99
N ARG A 21 -2.61 13.10 5.95
CA ARG A 21 -1.85 14.34 6.08
C ARG A 21 -2.68 15.47 6.65
N GLU A 22 -3.97 15.53 6.33
CA GLU A 22 -4.87 16.55 6.84
C GLU A 22 -5.39 16.24 8.24
N GLY A 23 -5.22 14.99 8.71
CA GLY A 23 -5.65 14.58 10.03
C GLY A 23 -7.14 14.41 10.19
N ARG A 24 -7.87 14.22 9.09
CA ARG A 24 -9.32 14.00 9.15
C ARG A 24 -9.81 13.21 7.94
N SER A 25 -10.97 12.59 8.12
CA SER A 25 -11.64 11.82 7.08
C SER A 25 -13.08 12.28 6.94
N GLU A 26 -13.80 11.75 5.96
CA GLU A 26 -15.22 12.05 5.76
C GLU A 26 -16.08 11.67 6.97
N ILE A 27 -15.63 10.71 7.75
CA ILE A 27 -16.37 10.21 8.91
C ILE A 27 -16.09 11.05 10.16
N GLY A 28 -14.98 11.80 10.17
CA GLY A 28 -14.58 12.60 11.31
C GLY A 28 -13.08 12.67 11.47
N PRO A 29 -12.58 13.16 12.61
CA PRO A 29 -11.15 13.24 12.86
C PRO A 29 -10.50 11.87 12.86
N ILE A 30 -9.29 11.79 12.30
CA ILE A 30 -8.48 10.59 12.34
C ILE A 30 -7.92 10.43 13.75
N PRO A 31 -7.78 9.19 14.28
CA PRO A 31 -7.19 8.97 15.59
C PRO A 31 -5.85 9.68 15.74
N GLU A 32 -5.59 10.22 16.91
CA GLU A 32 -4.38 10.99 17.20
C GLU A 32 -3.10 10.24 16.84
N LYS A 33 -3.08 8.93 17.01
CA LYS A 33 -1.93 8.09 16.66
C LYS A 33 -1.58 8.21 15.18
N LEU A 34 -2.56 8.44 14.30
CA LEU A 34 -2.35 8.55 12.86
C LEU A 34 -2.05 9.99 12.42
N MET A 35 -2.44 10.98 13.21
CA MET A 35 -2.23 12.39 12.85
C MET A 35 -0.76 12.78 12.78
N ASN A 36 0.07 12.15 13.60
CA ASN A 36 1.51 12.43 13.64
C ASN A 36 2.32 11.35 12.93
N ALA A 37 1.68 10.57 12.07
CA ALA A 37 2.34 9.49 11.37
C ALA A 37 3.23 10.02 10.23
N THR A 38 4.35 9.35 10.02
CA THR A 38 5.15 9.55 8.83
C THR A 38 4.55 8.69 7.72
N VAL A 39 4.06 9.33 6.67
CA VAL A 39 3.44 8.63 5.55
C VAL A 39 4.45 8.49 4.42
N ILE A 40 4.67 7.26 3.99
CA ILE A 40 5.58 6.94 2.88
C ILE A 40 4.74 6.44 1.71
N PRO A 41 4.50 7.30 0.71
CA PRO A 41 3.75 6.89 -0.48
C PRO A 41 4.67 6.14 -1.44
N VAL A 42 4.21 5.00 -1.96
CA VAL A 42 4.97 4.21 -2.93
C VAL A 42 4.07 3.69 -4.03
N ASP A 43 4.62 3.59 -5.22
CA ASP A 43 3.95 3.03 -6.38
C ASP A 43 5.01 2.58 -7.39
N LEU A 44 4.58 2.01 -8.50
CA LEU A 44 5.49 1.72 -9.61
C LEU A 44 6.05 3.04 -10.16
N PRO A 45 7.31 3.08 -10.57
CA PRO A 45 8.28 1.98 -10.59
C PRO A 45 9.06 1.79 -9.29
N GLU A 46 8.83 2.61 -8.28
CA GLU A 46 9.64 2.59 -7.04
C GLU A 46 9.51 1.25 -6.31
N LEU A 47 8.30 0.69 -6.29
CA LEU A 47 8.06 -0.59 -5.65
C LEU A 47 7.04 -1.39 -6.46
N ASP A 48 7.46 -2.52 -6.99
CA ASP A 48 6.57 -3.48 -7.63
C ASP A 48 6.18 -4.54 -6.58
N ILE A 49 4.95 -4.47 -6.10
CA ILE A 49 4.48 -5.37 -5.04
C ILE A 49 4.39 -6.83 -5.49
N SER A 50 4.36 -7.09 -6.80
CA SER A 50 4.41 -8.47 -7.32
C SER A 50 5.81 -9.08 -7.24
N ASN A 51 6.82 -8.27 -6.98
CA ASN A 51 8.20 -8.73 -6.84
C ASN A 51 8.53 -8.96 -5.37
N TYR A 52 8.58 -10.21 -4.96
CA TYR A 52 8.78 -10.59 -3.56
C TYR A 52 10.06 -9.98 -2.97
N LYS A 53 11.16 -10.05 -3.70
CA LYS A 53 12.44 -9.56 -3.21
C LYS A 53 12.43 -8.06 -2.98
N MET A 54 11.84 -7.29 -3.90
CA MET A 54 11.72 -5.85 -3.74
C MET A 54 10.88 -5.50 -2.51
N VAL A 55 9.76 -6.20 -2.33
CA VAL A 55 8.87 -5.97 -1.17
C VAL A 55 9.59 -6.30 0.12
N ASP A 56 10.23 -7.47 0.18
CA ASP A 56 10.93 -7.90 1.39
C ASP A 56 12.03 -6.89 1.78
N ASP A 57 12.87 -6.50 0.83
CA ASP A 57 13.95 -5.54 1.08
C ASP A 57 13.41 -4.18 1.53
N PHE A 58 12.38 -3.70 0.85
CA PHE A 58 11.80 -2.38 1.13
C PHE A 58 11.19 -2.33 2.52
N ILE A 59 10.36 -3.32 2.86
CA ILE A 59 9.68 -3.35 4.16
C ILE A 59 10.68 -3.54 5.29
N ARG A 60 11.69 -4.37 5.10
CA ARG A 60 12.74 -4.55 6.11
C ARG A 60 13.52 -3.26 6.37
N ARG A 61 13.82 -2.50 5.33
CA ARG A 61 14.55 -1.23 5.48
C ARG A 61 13.70 -0.16 6.13
N GLN A 62 12.43 -0.07 5.74
CA GLN A 62 11.55 0.98 6.23
C GLN A 62 10.98 0.69 7.62
N ARG A 63 10.81 -0.56 7.97
CA ARG A 63 10.22 -1.00 9.24
C ARG A 63 8.97 -0.23 9.60
N PRO A 64 7.93 -0.28 8.75
CA PRO A 64 6.71 0.44 9.04
C PRO A 64 5.93 -0.19 10.18
N ASP A 65 5.09 0.61 10.81
CA ASP A 65 4.11 0.11 11.77
C ASP A 65 2.88 -0.42 11.07
N VAL A 66 2.49 0.25 9.97
CA VAL A 66 1.30 -0.10 9.20
C VAL A 66 1.62 -0.02 7.71
N ILE A 67 1.07 -0.97 6.96
CA ILE A 67 1.11 -0.98 5.50
C ILE A 67 -0.34 -0.92 5.02
N ILE A 68 -0.69 0.12 4.26
CA ILE A 68 -2.02 0.24 3.65
C ILE A 68 -1.85 -0.07 2.17
N ASN A 69 -2.43 -1.18 1.74
CA ASN A 69 -2.30 -1.62 0.36
C ASN A 69 -3.49 -1.14 -0.48
N CYS A 70 -3.26 -0.12 -1.29
CA CYS A 70 -4.21 0.37 -2.28
C CYS A 70 -3.81 -0.04 -3.69
N ALA A 71 -2.67 -0.73 -3.83
CA ALA A 71 -2.16 -1.14 -5.13
C ALA A 71 -2.96 -2.32 -5.67
N ALA A 72 -3.76 -2.07 -6.68
CA ALA A 72 -4.49 -3.09 -7.40
C ALA A 72 -4.55 -2.69 -8.86
N TYR A 73 -4.53 -3.67 -9.74
CA TYR A 73 -4.67 -3.44 -11.17
C TYR A 73 -6.16 -3.31 -11.48
N THR A 74 -6.65 -2.08 -11.53
CA THR A 74 -8.08 -1.80 -11.72
C THR A 74 -8.45 -1.35 -13.12
N ASN A 75 -7.49 -1.23 -14.03
CA ASN A 75 -7.75 -0.87 -15.43
C ASN A 75 -8.36 -2.06 -16.14
N VAL A 76 -9.66 -1.99 -16.42
CA VAL A 76 -10.41 -3.07 -17.06
C VAL A 76 -9.84 -3.42 -18.44
N ASP A 77 -9.52 -2.40 -19.24
CA ASP A 77 -8.96 -2.63 -20.57
C ASP A 77 -7.58 -3.29 -20.47
N GLY A 78 -6.76 -2.82 -19.52
CA GLY A 78 -5.46 -3.43 -19.25
C GLY A 78 -5.61 -4.86 -18.75
N CYS A 79 -6.61 -5.16 -17.93
CA CYS A 79 -6.87 -6.51 -17.45
C CYS A 79 -7.25 -7.46 -18.59
N GLU A 80 -8.00 -6.98 -19.58
CA GLU A 80 -8.37 -7.79 -20.73
C GLU A 80 -7.16 -8.13 -21.60
N VAL A 81 -6.21 -7.20 -21.71
CA VAL A 81 -5.03 -7.39 -22.56
C VAL A 81 -3.89 -8.04 -21.81
N ASN A 82 -3.76 -7.76 -20.51
CA ASN A 82 -2.64 -8.20 -19.68
C ASN A 82 -3.12 -8.98 -18.46
N HIS A 83 -3.68 -10.17 -18.69
CA HIS A 83 -4.19 -11.03 -17.59
C HIS A 83 -3.09 -11.36 -16.57
N ASP A 84 -1.86 -11.63 -17.04
CA ASP A 84 -0.77 -11.99 -16.14
C ASP A 84 -0.41 -10.82 -15.22
N ALA A 85 -0.38 -9.60 -15.75
CA ALA A 85 -0.08 -8.42 -14.95
C ALA A 85 -1.15 -8.19 -13.89
N ALA A 86 -2.42 -8.33 -14.26
CA ALA A 86 -3.54 -8.19 -13.33
C ALA A 86 -3.49 -9.25 -12.24
N PHE A 87 -3.22 -10.50 -12.60
CA PHE A 87 -3.08 -11.59 -11.64
C PHE A 87 -1.96 -11.33 -10.66
N LYS A 88 -0.77 -10.94 -11.17
CA LYS A 88 0.39 -10.65 -10.31
C LYS A 88 0.09 -9.52 -9.33
N ALA A 89 -0.52 -8.43 -9.80
CA ALA A 89 -0.82 -7.29 -8.94
C ALA A 89 -1.87 -7.62 -7.89
N ASN A 90 -2.92 -8.38 -8.29
CA ASN A 90 -4.08 -8.63 -7.41
C ASN A 90 -3.96 -9.87 -6.55
N ALA A 91 -3.06 -10.78 -6.87
CA ALA A 91 -2.87 -12.02 -6.11
C ALA A 91 -1.51 -12.08 -5.42
N LEU A 92 -0.42 -11.86 -6.18
CA LEU A 92 0.93 -11.97 -5.63
C LEU A 92 1.32 -10.75 -4.80
N GLY A 93 0.86 -9.55 -5.19
CA GLY A 93 1.18 -8.34 -4.45
C GLY A 93 0.73 -8.38 -3.00
N PRO A 94 -0.56 -8.61 -2.72
CA PRO A 94 -1.03 -8.72 -1.34
C PRO A 94 -0.34 -9.82 -0.56
N ARG A 95 -0.05 -10.96 -1.19
CA ARG A 95 0.67 -12.06 -0.55
C ARG A 95 2.07 -11.64 -0.12
N ASN A 96 2.81 -10.97 -1.00
CA ASN A 96 4.16 -10.51 -0.71
C ASN A 96 4.16 -9.51 0.44
N LEU A 97 3.21 -8.58 0.43
CA LEU A 97 3.07 -7.61 1.51
C LEU A 97 2.71 -8.27 2.84
N ALA A 98 1.83 -9.26 2.81
CA ALA A 98 1.43 -9.98 4.02
C ALA A 98 2.62 -10.73 4.64
N GLN A 99 3.43 -11.37 3.81
CA GLN A 99 4.62 -12.09 4.30
C GLN A 99 5.64 -11.12 4.91
N ALA A 100 5.88 -9.99 4.25
CA ALA A 100 6.81 -8.99 4.75
C ALA A 100 6.30 -8.34 6.04
N ALA A 101 5.00 -8.07 6.12
CA ALA A 101 4.38 -7.53 7.33
C ALA A 101 4.53 -8.48 8.51
N GLU A 102 4.28 -9.77 8.28
CA GLU A 102 4.42 -10.78 9.33
C GLU A 102 5.85 -10.86 9.86
N LYS A 103 6.83 -10.83 8.96
CA LYS A 103 8.24 -10.90 9.35
C LYS A 103 8.71 -9.69 10.15
N THR A 104 8.13 -8.51 9.93
CA THR A 104 8.57 -7.26 10.56
C THR A 104 7.63 -6.79 11.67
N GLY A 105 6.52 -7.48 11.90
CA GLY A 105 5.55 -7.09 12.91
C GLY A 105 4.65 -5.94 12.48
N ALA A 106 4.64 -5.57 11.21
CA ALA A 106 3.79 -4.52 10.70
C ALA A 106 2.34 -5.00 10.57
N ARG A 107 1.39 -4.09 10.73
CA ARG A 107 -0.02 -4.37 10.48
C ARG A 107 -0.33 -4.08 9.00
N LEU A 108 -0.95 -5.03 8.33
CA LEU A 108 -1.35 -4.86 6.93
C LEU A 108 -2.84 -4.58 6.85
N VAL A 109 -3.19 -3.51 6.13
CA VAL A 109 -4.58 -3.16 5.80
C VAL A 109 -4.70 -3.23 4.29
N HIS A 110 -5.58 -4.09 3.79
CA HIS A 110 -5.85 -4.22 2.36
C HIS A 110 -7.15 -3.51 2.03
N VAL A 111 -7.10 -2.55 1.11
CA VAL A 111 -8.27 -1.77 0.68
C VAL A 111 -8.63 -2.22 -0.73
N SER A 112 -9.84 -2.69 -0.89
CA SER A 112 -10.34 -3.17 -2.18
C SER A 112 -11.32 -2.19 -2.82
#